data_e3634b2beef3a24443e186ab59c8f4ff
#
_entry.id   e3634b2beef3a24443e186ab59c8f4ff
#
_cell.length_a   1.000
_cell.length_b   1.000
_cell.length_c   1.000
_cell.angle_alpha   90.00
_cell.angle_beta   90.00
_cell.angle_gamma   90.00
#
_symmetry.space_group_name_H-M   'P 1'
#
loop_
_entity.id
_entity.type
_entity.pdbx_description
1 polymer ?
#
loop_
_entity_poly.entity_id
_entity_poly.type
_entity_poly.pdbx_seq_one_letter_code
_entity_poly.pdbx_strand_id
1 'polypeptide(L)'
;MRILDYSPNFGTLSAGFENFSGVEVTDVVKLAKDAEYGYNSIHKQWALSSFLPISTYEPKKNIDLAIFNPDFGENVDRKGSSNFFFYDFQDCLDWLSDKMPKFAIFQTEPEAIKYINTAPEYVRDGFGQLSRDKIVYNLHQMGFKAHLLVLDEAEYGIPLHRKFAFYIATPEDFDLRVPRGLFTATGKGKYNKYRTVGDAIGDLDHMGEWTEYGSEAQNVYQKRLRNEKSGMVTWHLPSNMRETTKKKISSIQQGSNNDTKIAKSRTKGYNRAKWDDICRCMDVQFYLASSKQGDSIHPIKDRPFTIREGCRIHGLPDQLSFDLKTPRKNIAKMIHNSPAPAIGELLALSLRCKF
;
A
#
# COMPACT_ATOMS: atom_id res chain seq x y z
N MET A 1 -21.76 -1.21 -7.88
CA MET A 1 -20.64 -0.44 -8.47
C MET A 1 -19.66 -1.43 -9.09
N ARG A 2 -19.41 -1.30 -10.38
CA ARG A 2 -18.48 -2.15 -11.13
C ARG A 2 -17.13 -1.44 -11.23
N ILE A 3 -16.09 -2.13 -10.83
CA ILE A 3 -14.74 -1.56 -10.76
C ILE A 3 -13.86 -2.19 -11.84
N LEU A 4 -13.15 -1.35 -12.58
CA LEU A 4 -11.95 -1.73 -13.31
C LEU A 4 -10.74 -1.45 -12.40
N ASP A 5 -9.91 -2.47 -12.20
CA ASP A 5 -8.67 -2.37 -11.45
C ASP A 5 -7.47 -2.52 -12.39
N TYR A 6 -6.80 -1.42 -12.64
CA TYR A 6 -5.52 -1.39 -13.36
C TYR A 6 -4.38 -1.36 -12.34
N SER A 7 -3.90 -2.55 -11.97
CA SER A 7 -2.91 -2.67 -10.91
C SER A 7 -1.85 -3.73 -11.23
N PRO A 8 -0.56 -3.39 -11.17
CA PRO A 8 0.52 -4.37 -11.26
C PRO A 8 0.72 -5.18 -9.97
N ASN A 9 0.00 -4.83 -8.88
CA ASN A 9 0.14 -5.38 -7.54
C ASN A 9 -1.09 -6.23 -7.15
N PHE A 10 -1.34 -6.39 -5.84
CA PHE A 10 -2.40 -7.25 -5.30
C PHE A 10 -3.81 -6.64 -5.37
N GLY A 11 -3.99 -5.43 -5.89
CA GLY A 11 -5.31 -4.78 -5.90
C GLY A 11 -5.87 -4.50 -4.51
N THR A 12 -5.02 -4.23 -3.52
CA THR A 12 -5.47 -4.07 -2.12
C THR A 12 -6.40 -2.90 -1.91
N LEU A 13 -6.28 -1.86 -2.75
CA LEU A 13 -7.19 -0.73 -2.72
C LEU A 13 -8.59 -1.16 -3.17
N SER A 14 -8.71 -1.83 -4.31
CA SER A 14 -9.97 -2.33 -4.85
C SER A 14 -10.59 -3.41 -3.96
N ALA A 15 -9.77 -4.26 -3.31
CA ALA A 15 -10.25 -5.22 -2.32
C ALA A 15 -10.95 -4.55 -1.11
N GLY A 16 -10.50 -3.36 -0.71
CA GLY A 16 -11.19 -2.56 0.31
C GLY A 16 -12.58 -2.09 -0.13
N PHE A 17 -12.74 -1.75 -1.40
CA PHE A 17 -14.05 -1.40 -1.97
C PHE A 17 -15.02 -2.59 -1.98
N GLU A 18 -14.55 -3.81 -2.22
CA GLU A 18 -15.38 -5.01 -2.26
C GLU A 18 -16.02 -5.38 -0.90
N ASN A 19 -15.59 -4.75 0.20
CA ASN A 19 -16.25 -4.92 1.50
C ASN A 19 -17.64 -4.27 1.56
N PHE A 20 -18.00 -3.47 0.53
CA PHE A 20 -19.30 -2.82 0.45
C PHE A 20 -20.30 -3.62 -0.40
N SER A 21 -21.60 -3.49 -0.05
CA SER A 21 -22.66 -4.18 -0.76
C SER A 21 -22.81 -3.66 -2.19
N GLY A 22 -22.97 -4.56 -3.14
CA GLY A 22 -23.13 -4.21 -4.55
C GLY A 22 -21.89 -3.62 -5.22
N VAL A 23 -20.71 -3.77 -4.59
CA VAL A 23 -19.43 -3.41 -5.18
C VAL A 23 -18.69 -4.69 -5.60
N GLU A 24 -18.21 -4.72 -6.83
CA GLU A 24 -17.48 -5.83 -7.43
C GLU A 24 -16.37 -5.33 -8.35
N VAL A 25 -15.22 -5.98 -8.32
CA VAL A 25 -14.18 -5.81 -9.33
C VAL A 25 -14.54 -6.72 -10.50
N THR A 26 -14.90 -6.12 -11.64
CA THR A 26 -15.34 -6.86 -12.82
C THR A 26 -14.24 -7.05 -13.85
N ASP A 27 -13.27 -6.15 -13.84
CA ASP A 27 -12.22 -6.10 -14.85
C ASP A 27 -10.86 -5.83 -14.17
N VAL A 28 -9.85 -6.64 -14.49
CA VAL A 28 -8.49 -6.49 -13.98
C VAL A 28 -7.53 -6.40 -15.16
N VAL A 29 -6.73 -5.36 -15.18
CA VAL A 29 -5.81 -5.07 -16.28
C VAL A 29 -4.40 -4.90 -15.74
N LYS A 30 -3.40 -5.42 -16.47
CA LYS A 30 -1.96 -5.32 -16.16
C LYS A 30 -1.52 -5.98 -14.85
N LEU A 31 -2.26 -6.95 -14.35
CA LEU A 31 -1.83 -7.66 -13.16
C LEU A 31 -0.50 -8.39 -13.42
N ALA A 32 0.51 -8.13 -12.59
CA ALA A 32 1.79 -8.81 -12.69
C ALA A 32 1.62 -10.32 -12.39
N LYS A 33 2.31 -11.18 -13.13
CA LYS A 33 2.23 -12.64 -12.94
C LYS A 33 2.53 -13.06 -11.49
N ASP A 34 3.51 -12.44 -10.87
CA ASP A 34 3.88 -12.71 -9.48
C ASP A 34 2.82 -12.23 -8.46
N ALA A 35 1.92 -11.32 -8.87
CA ALA A 35 0.86 -10.79 -8.03
C ALA A 35 -0.45 -11.57 -8.15
N GLU A 36 -0.65 -12.35 -9.22
CA GLU A 36 -1.92 -12.99 -9.55
C GLU A 36 -2.46 -13.88 -8.41
N TYR A 37 -1.61 -14.70 -7.83
CA TYR A 37 -2.00 -15.55 -6.71
C TYR A 37 -2.44 -14.73 -5.49
N GLY A 38 -1.68 -13.69 -5.15
CA GLY A 38 -2.00 -12.78 -4.06
C GLY A 38 -3.28 -12.01 -4.32
N TYR A 39 -3.45 -11.48 -5.53
CA TYR A 39 -4.68 -10.80 -5.95
C TYR A 39 -5.91 -11.69 -5.69
N ASN A 40 -5.91 -12.89 -6.26
CA ASN A 40 -7.02 -13.83 -6.17
C ASN A 40 -7.27 -14.36 -4.73
N SER A 41 -6.30 -14.24 -3.83
CA SER A 41 -6.46 -14.65 -2.44
C SER A 41 -7.29 -13.68 -1.58
N ILE A 42 -7.42 -12.42 -1.99
CA ILE A 42 -8.11 -11.37 -1.22
C ILE A 42 -9.36 -10.81 -1.92
N HIS A 43 -9.55 -11.08 -3.21
CA HIS A 43 -10.73 -10.64 -3.96
C HIS A 43 -11.86 -11.66 -3.92
N LYS A 44 -13.09 -11.19 -4.01
CA LYS A 44 -14.30 -12.05 -3.97
C LYS A 44 -14.45 -12.91 -5.20
N GLN A 45 -13.99 -12.44 -6.33
CA GLN A 45 -14.08 -13.13 -7.61
C GLN A 45 -12.69 -13.41 -8.16
N TRP A 46 -12.53 -14.57 -8.79
CA TRP A 46 -11.31 -14.91 -9.52
C TRP A 46 -11.21 -14.02 -10.76
N ALA A 47 -10.27 -13.10 -10.76
CA ALA A 47 -10.04 -12.23 -11.88
C ALA A 47 -9.15 -12.92 -12.93
N LEU A 48 -9.62 -12.94 -14.17
CA LEU A 48 -8.75 -13.21 -15.30
C LEU A 48 -8.08 -11.91 -15.68
N SER A 49 -6.78 -11.81 -15.42
CA SER A 49 -6.02 -10.63 -15.79
C SER A 49 -5.93 -10.51 -17.31
N SER A 50 -6.19 -9.31 -17.82
CA SER A 50 -5.84 -8.94 -19.17
C SER A 50 -4.41 -8.37 -19.17
N PHE A 51 -3.53 -8.94 -20.00
CA PHE A 51 -2.18 -8.41 -20.23
C PHE A 51 -2.15 -7.34 -21.33
N LEU A 52 -3.32 -6.95 -21.85
CA LEU A 52 -3.41 -5.89 -22.85
C LEU A 52 -3.05 -4.53 -22.26
N PRO A 53 -2.44 -3.64 -23.05
CA PRO A 53 -2.31 -2.24 -22.67
C PRO A 53 -3.68 -1.65 -22.38
N ILE A 54 -3.77 -0.80 -21.36
CA ILE A 54 -5.06 -0.17 -20.98
C ILE A 54 -5.67 0.62 -22.16
N SER A 55 -4.83 1.25 -22.98
CA SER A 55 -5.25 2.01 -24.17
C SER A 55 -6.03 1.20 -25.21
N THR A 56 -5.88 -0.13 -25.21
CA THR A 56 -6.61 -1.04 -26.12
C THR A 56 -7.66 -1.89 -25.41
N TYR A 57 -7.85 -1.69 -24.10
CA TYR A 57 -8.75 -2.51 -23.31
C TYR A 57 -10.20 -2.03 -23.41
N GLU A 58 -11.07 -2.96 -23.83
CA GLU A 58 -12.51 -2.76 -23.91
C GLU A 58 -13.23 -3.54 -22.80
N PRO A 59 -13.85 -2.86 -21.83
CA PRO A 59 -14.58 -3.55 -20.78
C PRO A 59 -15.86 -4.20 -21.33
N LYS A 60 -16.19 -5.39 -20.82
CA LYS A 60 -17.40 -6.11 -21.24
C LYS A 60 -18.70 -5.46 -20.77
N LYS A 61 -18.63 -4.61 -19.75
CA LYS A 61 -19.75 -3.88 -19.15
C LYS A 61 -19.32 -2.47 -18.82
N ASN A 62 -20.27 -1.57 -18.69
CA ASN A 62 -19.96 -0.20 -18.23
C ASN A 62 -19.29 -0.24 -16.87
N ILE A 63 -18.20 0.49 -16.76
CA ILE A 63 -17.43 0.66 -15.51
C ILE A 63 -17.98 1.89 -14.78
N ASP A 64 -18.21 1.74 -13.48
CA ASP A 64 -18.64 2.85 -12.60
C ASP A 64 -17.44 3.56 -11.97
N LEU A 65 -16.38 2.81 -11.64
CA LEU A 65 -15.14 3.29 -11.04
C LEU A 65 -13.93 2.65 -11.71
N ALA A 66 -12.99 3.45 -12.16
CA ALA A 66 -11.68 2.97 -12.57
C ALA A 66 -10.62 3.30 -11.50
N ILE A 67 -9.88 2.29 -11.05
CA ILE A 67 -8.76 2.44 -10.12
C ILE A 67 -7.48 2.18 -10.91
N PHE A 68 -6.61 3.18 -10.96
CA PHE A 68 -5.35 3.13 -11.65
C PHE A 68 -4.19 3.19 -10.65
N ASN A 69 -3.33 2.19 -10.69
CA ASN A 69 -2.05 2.18 -10.00
C ASN A 69 -0.93 2.05 -11.04
N PRO A 70 -0.69 3.09 -11.85
CA PRO A 70 0.31 3.04 -12.89
C PRO A 70 1.71 2.91 -12.31
N ASP A 71 2.58 2.16 -13.00
CA ASP A 71 3.98 2.06 -12.63
C ASP A 71 4.65 3.41 -12.85
N PHE A 72 5.01 4.07 -11.78
CA PHE A 72 5.93 5.19 -11.78
C PHE A 72 7.35 4.63 -11.73
N GLY A 73 7.92 4.36 -12.90
CA GLY A 73 9.27 3.86 -12.99
C GLY A 73 10.29 4.93 -12.67
N GLU A 74 11.07 4.79 -11.60
CA GLU A 74 12.28 5.56 -11.40
C GLU A 74 13.42 4.89 -12.20
N ASN A 75 13.75 5.45 -13.36
CA ASN A 75 15.02 5.15 -14.03
C ASN A 75 16.07 6.14 -13.52
N VAL A 76 16.85 5.71 -12.54
CA VAL A 76 18.07 6.42 -12.14
C VAL A 76 19.11 6.16 -13.21
N ASP A 77 19.47 7.17 -13.97
CA ASP A 77 20.60 7.08 -14.90
C ASP A 77 21.92 6.87 -14.13
N ARG A 78 22.99 6.45 -14.84
CA ARG A 78 24.30 6.24 -14.22
C ARG A 78 24.92 7.50 -13.58
N LYS A 79 24.30 8.67 -13.76
CA LYS A 79 24.72 9.96 -13.19
C LYS A 79 23.87 10.39 -11.99
N GLY A 80 22.89 9.55 -11.57
CA GLY A 80 22.01 9.85 -10.45
C GLY A 80 20.87 10.82 -10.77
N SER A 81 20.59 11.06 -12.06
CA SER A 81 19.44 11.84 -12.51
C SER A 81 18.22 10.92 -12.58
N SER A 82 17.17 11.21 -11.80
CA SER A 82 15.94 10.46 -11.79
C SER A 82 15.00 11.01 -12.87
N ASN A 83 14.80 10.23 -13.93
CA ASN A 83 13.72 10.48 -14.88
C ASN A 83 12.55 9.55 -14.55
N PHE A 84 11.46 10.11 -14.07
CA PHE A 84 10.22 9.37 -13.89
C PHE A 84 9.53 9.26 -15.24
N PHE A 85 9.27 8.02 -15.67
CA PHE A 85 8.55 7.74 -16.90
C PHE A 85 7.08 7.51 -16.58
N PHE A 86 6.23 8.34 -17.17
CA PHE A 86 4.77 8.30 -17.03
C PHE A 86 4.07 7.59 -18.20
N TYR A 87 4.71 6.61 -18.84
CA TYR A 87 4.14 5.96 -20.03
C TYR A 87 2.75 5.40 -19.76
N ASP A 88 2.62 4.60 -18.72
CA ASP A 88 1.32 4.00 -18.36
C ASP A 88 0.29 5.03 -17.90
N PHE A 89 0.75 6.15 -17.36
CA PHE A 89 -0.15 7.18 -16.85
C PHE A 89 -0.90 7.88 -17.97
N GLN A 90 -0.22 8.20 -19.08
CA GLN A 90 -0.88 8.82 -20.24
C GLN A 90 -1.90 7.85 -20.86
N ASP A 91 -1.55 6.57 -21.01
CA ASP A 91 -2.46 5.53 -21.48
C ASP A 91 -3.72 5.41 -20.60
N CYS A 92 -3.57 5.55 -19.26
CA CYS A 92 -4.70 5.57 -18.33
C CYS A 92 -5.58 6.82 -18.52
N LEU A 93 -4.98 8.00 -18.76
CA LEU A 93 -5.73 9.21 -19.04
C LEU A 93 -6.47 9.14 -20.39
N ASP A 94 -5.83 8.60 -21.41
CA ASP A 94 -6.44 8.45 -22.73
C ASP A 94 -7.63 7.47 -22.67
N TRP A 95 -7.48 6.35 -21.97
CA TRP A 95 -8.56 5.42 -21.72
C TRP A 95 -9.71 6.07 -20.91
N LEU A 96 -9.36 6.82 -19.85
CA LEU A 96 -10.35 7.53 -19.04
C LEU A 96 -11.16 8.54 -19.88
N SER A 97 -10.47 9.27 -20.76
CA SER A 97 -11.11 10.23 -21.67
C SER A 97 -12.08 9.59 -22.65
N ASP A 98 -11.81 8.36 -23.09
CA ASP A 98 -12.67 7.61 -24.01
C ASP A 98 -13.86 6.94 -23.29
N LYS A 99 -13.61 6.31 -22.14
CA LYS A 99 -14.62 5.49 -21.45
C LYS A 99 -15.47 6.25 -20.44
N MET A 100 -14.99 7.37 -19.92
CA MET A 100 -15.70 8.27 -19.02
C MET A 100 -16.51 7.58 -17.91
N PRO A 101 -15.90 6.71 -17.07
CA PRO A 101 -16.56 6.12 -15.92
C PRO A 101 -17.01 7.23 -14.96
N LYS A 102 -17.99 6.96 -14.12
CA LYS A 102 -18.50 7.95 -13.16
C LYS A 102 -17.43 8.47 -12.19
N PHE A 103 -16.51 7.62 -11.80
CA PHE A 103 -15.40 7.93 -10.88
C PHE A 103 -14.10 7.36 -11.41
N ALA A 104 -12.98 8.05 -11.10
CA ALA A 104 -11.65 7.46 -11.28
C ALA A 104 -10.74 7.78 -10.08
N ILE A 105 -9.83 6.87 -9.75
CA ILE A 105 -8.82 7.05 -8.72
C ILE A 105 -7.47 6.69 -9.33
N PHE A 106 -6.51 7.62 -9.27
CA PHE A 106 -5.11 7.33 -9.57
C PHE A 106 -4.33 7.29 -8.27
N GLN A 107 -3.73 6.18 -7.97
CA GLN A 107 -2.86 6.00 -6.81
C GLN A 107 -1.42 6.27 -7.20
N THR A 108 -0.68 7.00 -6.36
CA THR A 108 0.76 7.22 -6.52
C THR A 108 1.45 7.45 -5.17
N GLU A 109 2.77 7.56 -5.20
CA GLU A 109 3.54 8.02 -4.06
C GLU A 109 3.61 9.55 -4.03
N PRO A 110 3.58 10.19 -2.84
CA PRO A 110 3.65 11.65 -2.74
C PRO A 110 4.90 12.26 -3.39
N GLU A 111 6.00 11.50 -3.39
CA GLU A 111 7.26 11.89 -4.01
C GLU A 111 7.14 12.04 -5.53
N ALA A 112 6.29 11.22 -6.17
CA ALA A 112 6.04 11.28 -7.61
C ALA A 112 5.36 12.58 -8.04
N ILE A 113 4.58 13.23 -7.17
CA ILE A 113 3.90 14.50 -7.46
C ILE A 113 4.89 15.59 -7.90
N LYS A 114 6.10 15.59 -7.34
CA LYS A 114 7.15 16.57 -7.66
C LYS A 114 7.65 16.49 -9.11
N TYR A 115 7.43 15.36 -9.76
CA TYR A 115 7.87 15.10 -11.14
C TYR A 115 6.74 15.23 -12.15
N ILE A 116 5.51 15.51 -11.68
CA ILE A 116 4.39 15.79 -12.55
C ILE A 116 4.59 17.16 -13.18
N ASN A 117 4.51 17.20 -14.51
CA ASN A 117 4.68 18.44 -15.26
C ASN A 117 3.67 19.50 -14.81
N THR A 118 4.11 20.74 -14.79
CA THR A 118 3.26 21.88 -14.49
C THR A 118 2.26 22.11 -15.63
N ALA A 119 1.00 22.33 -15.29
CA ALA A 119 -0.04 22.69 -16.25
C ALA A 119 0.19 24.08 -16.85
N PRO A 120 -0.34 24.38 -18.06
CA PRO A 120 -0.18 25.69 -18.70
C PRO A 120 -0.85 26.81 -17.88
N GLU A 121 -1.93 26.51 -17.18
CA GLU A 121 -2.68 27.48 -16.37
C GLU A 121 -3.10 26.88 -15.02
N TYR A 122 -3.54 27.75 -14.11
CA TYR A 122 -4.10 27.34 -12.83
C TYR A 122 -5.56 26.91 -13.00
N VAL A 123 -5.91 25.80 -12.34
CA VAL A 123 -7.29 25.35 -12.15
C VAL A 123 -7.59 25.23 -10.66
N ARG A 124 -8.87 25.30 -10.28
CA ARG A 124 -9.25 24.97 -8.91
C ARG A 124 -9.45 23.46 -8.80
N ASP A 125 -8.80 22.86 -7.82
CA ASP A 125 -9.07 21.46 -7.48
C ASP A 125 -10.44 21.29 -6.81
N GLY A 126 -10.85 20.06 -6.58
CA GLY A 126 -12.15 19.76 -5.98
C GLY A 126 -12.32 20.24 -4.52
N PHE A 127 -11.22 20.64 -3.87
CA PHE A 127 -11.24 21.28 -2.55
C PHE A 127 -11.17 22.81 -2.63
N GLY A 128 -11.22 23.37 -3.83
CA GLY A 128 -11.22 24.82 -4.09
C GLY A 128 -9.84 25.48 -4.08
N GLN A 129 -8.76 24.69 -3.96
CA GLN A 129 -7.39 25.21 -3.99
C GLN A 129 -6.89 25.43 -5.42
N LEU A 130 -6.12 26.49 -5.63
CA LEU A 130 -5.47 26.73 -6.91
C LEU A 130 -4.33 25.71 -7.12
N SER A 131 -4.36 24.99 -8.23
CA SER A 131 -3.40 23.99 -8.61
C SER A 131 -2.86 24.21 -10.02
N ARG A 132 -1.58 23.91 -10.22
CA ARG A 132 -0.93 23.76 -11.54
C ARG A 132 -0.46 22.33 -11.78
N ASP A 133 -0.98 21.38 -11.02
CA ASP A 133 -0.73 19.96 -11.26
C ASP A 133 -1.39 19.54 -12.58
N LYS A 134 -0.59 18.93 -13.47
CA LYS A 134 -1.05 18.56 -14.81
C LYS A 134 -2.12 17.47 -14.78
N ILE A 135 -2.12 16.59 -13.77
CA ILE A 135 -3.17 15.56 -13.65
C ILE A 135 -4.50 16.20 -13.28
N VAL A 136 -4.49 17.10 -12.28
CA VAL A 136 -5.68 17.84 -11.88
C VAL A 136 -6.23 18.65 -13.07
N TYR A 137 -5.33 19.29 -13.83
CA TYR A 137 -5.70 20.03 -15.03
C TYR A 137 -6.35 19.13 -16.09
N ASN A 138 -5.74 17.99 -16.43
CA ASN A 138 -6.26 17.07 -17.44
C ASN A 138 -7.64 16.51 -17.04
N LEU A 139 -7.79 16.11 -15.79
CA LEU A 139 -9.08 15.63 -15.28
C LEU A 139 -10.16 16.73 -15.35
N HIS A 140 -9.80 17.96 -15.04
CA HIS A 140 -10.71 19.11 -15.19
C HIS A 140 -11.11 19.34 -16.65
N GLN A 141 -10.17 19.25 -17.61
CA GLN A 141 -10.47 19.38 -19.03
C GLN A 141 -11.40 18.28 -19.56
N MET A 142 -11.40 17.09 -18.92
CA MET A 142 -12.33 16.01 -19.22
C MET A 142 -13.72 16.22 -18.57
N GLY A 143 -13.95 17.29 -17.82
CA GLY A 143 -15.22 17.58 -17.14
C GLY A 143 -15.36 16.91 -15.76
N PHE A 144 -14.27 16.40 -15.18
CA PHE A 144 -14.28 15.92 -13.81
C PHE A 144 -13.92 17.02 -12.81
N LYS A 145 -14.50 16.93 -11.63
CA LYS A 145 -13.99 17.60 -10.45
C LYS A 145 -12.86 16.78 -9.86
N ALA A 146 -11.64 17.27 -9.97
CA ALA A 146 -10.44 16.54 -9.59
C ALA A 146 -9.97 16.91 -8.18
N HIS A 147 -9.68 15.93 -7.34
CA HIS A 147 -9.20 16.08 -5.97
C HIS A 147 -7.85 15.43 -5.81
N LEU A 148 -6.86 16.16 -5.27
CA LEU A 148 -5.59 15.57 -4.83
C LEU A 148 -5.62 15.37 -3.31
N LEU A 149 -5.50 14.12 -2.89
CA LEU A 149 -5.55 13.71 -1.49
C LEU A 149 -4.27 12.98 -1.13
N VAL A 150 -3.58 13.42 -0.06
CA VAL A 150 -2.43 12.73 0.51
C VAL A 150 -2.81 12.20 1.87
N LEU A 151 -2.75 10.89 2.06
CA LEU A 151 -3.12 10.20 3.31
C LEU A 151 -1.89 9.54 3.94
N ASP A 152 -1.73 9.71 5.26
CA ASP A 152 -0.82 8.91 6.06
C ASP A 152 -1.61 7.74 6.67
N GLU A 153 -1.25 6.51 6.33
CA GLU A 153 -1.95 5.30 6.80
C GLU A 153 -1.98 5.18 8.31
N ALA A 154 -0.97 5.76 9.01
CA ALA A 154 -0.93 5.79 10.48
C ALA A 154 -2.16 6.47 11.08
N GLU A 155 -2.66 7.53 10.46
CA GLU A 155 -3.83 8.27 10.92
C GLU A 155 -5.12 7.44 10.83
N TYR A 156 -5.10 6.37 10.03
CA TYR A 156 -6.22 5.44 9.82
C TYR A 156 -6.02 4.10 10.53
N GLY A 157 -5.05 4.04 11.44
CA GLY A 157 -4.84 2.90 12.34
C GLY A 157 -3.98 1.78 11.75
N ILE A 158 -3.16 2.06 10.77
CA ILE A 158 -2.10 1.17 10.31
C ILE A 158 -0.83 1.48 11.13
N PRO A 159 -0.12 0.48 11.68
CA PRO A 159 1.02 0.71 12.55
C PRO A 159 2.32 1.08 11.80
N LEU A 160 2.19 1.90 10.76
CA LEU A 160 3.29 2.33 9.90
C LEU A 160 3.02 3.73 9.37
N HIS A 161 4.01 4.63 9.52
CA HIS A 161 3.98 5.90 8.81
C HIS A 161 4.29 5.69 7.34
N ARG A 162 3.24 5.76 6.54
CA ARG A 162 3.33 5.61 5.10
C ARG A 162 2.27 6.46 4.41
N LYS A 163 2.70 7.20 3.42
CA LYS A 163 1.83 8.12 2.70
C LYS A 163 1.58 7.63 1.29
N PHE A 164 0.35 7.76 0.86
CA PHE A 164 -0.05 7.64 -0.53
C PHE A 164 -0.75 8.90 -0.99
N ALA A 165 -0.60 9.19 -2.27
CA ALA A 165 -1.34 10.23 -2.95
C ALA A 165 -2.39 9.63 -3.87
N PHE A 166 -3.58 10.21 -3.87
CA PHE A 166 -4.71 9.80 -4.68
C PHE A 166 -5.24 11.00 -5.46
N TYR A 167 -5.26 10.89 -6.78
CA TYR A 167 -6.05 11.79 -7.61
C TYR A 167 -7.42 11.16 -7.79
N ILE A 168 -8.46 11.83 -7.31
CA ILE A 168 -9.83 11.33 -7.34
C ILE A 168 -10.63 12.21 -8.29
N ALA A 169 -11.12 11.62 -9.37
CA ALA A 169 -12.01 12.25 -10.32
C ALA A 169 -13.47 11.92 -9.98
N THR A 170 -14.28 12.93 -9.84
CA THR A 170 -15.71 12.81 -9.51
C THR A 170 -16.54 13.64 -10.49
N PRO A 171 -17.87 13.38 -10.63
CA PRO A 171 -18.76 14.31 -11.30
C PRO A 171 -18.67 15.73 -10.70
N GLU A 172 -18.93 16.76 -11.51
CA GLU A 172 -18.80 18.17 -11.11
C GLU A 172 -19.69 18.53 -9.90
N ASP A 173 -20.88 17.95 -9.84
CA ASP A 173 -21.88 18.16 -8.77
C ASP A 173 -21.62 17.28 -7.53
N PHE A 174 -20.60 16.41 -7.55
CA PHE A 174 -20.30 15.52 -6.45
C PHE A 174 -19.51 16.23 -5.34
N ASP A 175 -20.03 16.17 -4.11
CA ASP A 175 -19.36 16.68 -2.91
C ASP A 175 -18.57 15.54 -2.23
N LEU A 176 -17.28 15.46 -2.52
CA LEU A 176 -16.38 14.46 -1.95
C LEU A 176 -16.07 14.83 -0.49
N ARG A 177 -16.39 13.92 0.43
CA ARG A 177 -16.11 14.07 1.86
C ARG A 177 -15.25 12.90 2.34
N VAL A 178 -14.00 13.20 2.65
CA VAL A 178 -13.07 12.20 3.16
C VAL A 178 -13.08 12.22 4.68
N PRO A 179 -13.41 11.08 5.35
CA PRO A 179 -13.35 11.01 6.80
C PRO A 179 -11.93 11.31 7.31
N ARG A 180 -11.83 12.09 8.38
CA ARG A 180 -10.54 12.37 9.02
C ARG A 180 -10.01 11.14 9.74
N GLY A 181 -8.70 10.98 9.75
CA GLY A 181 -8.04 9.96 10.56
C GLY A 181 -8.33 10.11 12.05
N LEU A 182 -8.47 8.97 12.73
CA LEU A 182 -8.81 8.89 14.15
C LEU A 182 -7.62 8.55 15.04
N PHE A 183 -6.41 8.45 14.49
CA PHE A 183 -5.21 8.09 15.22
C PHE A 183 -4.18 9.23 15.18
N THR A 184 -3.50 9.44 16.29
CA THR A 184 -2.45 10.49 16.43
C THR A 184 -1.34 10.01 17.37
N ALA A 185 -0.22 10.69 17.36
CA ALA A 185 0.91 10.39 18.24
C ALA A 185 0.54 10.49 19.74
N THR A 186 -0.35 11.39 20.10
CA THR A 186 -0.70 11.66 21.51
C THR A 186 -1.95 10.93 21.98
N GLY A 187 -2.86 10.57 21.08
CA GLY A 187 -4.15 9.95 21.42
C GLY A 187 -5.04 10.83 22.30
N LYS A 188 -4.94 12.17 22.19
CA LYS A 188 -5.69 13.10 23.04
C LYS A 188 -7.10 13.37 22.53
N GLY A 189 -8.02 13.61 23.45
CA GLY A 189 -9.41 13.93 23.15
C GLY A 189 -10.15 12.72 22.54
N LYS A 190 -10.74 12.90 21.36
CA LYS A 190 -11.46 11.85 20.62
C LYS A 190 -10.57 10.94 19.76
N TYR A 191 -9.24 11.20 19.75
CA TYR A 191 -8.31 10.44 18.92
C TYR A 191 -7.71 9.27 19.69
N ASN A 192 -7.47 8.17 18.99
CA ASN A 192 -6.68 7.06 19.47
C ASN A 192 -5.19 7.34 19.32
N LYS A 193 -4.37 6.72 20.15
CA LYS A 193 -2.93 6.69 19.92
C LYS A 193 -2.62 5.79 18.71
N TYR A 194 -1.56 6.12 17.95
CA TYR A 194 -1.11 5.26 16.87
C TYR A 194 -0.96 3.81 17.33
N ARG A 195 -1.32 2.88 16.46
CA ARG A 195 -1.08 1.45 16.71
C ARG A 195 0.42 1.16 16.69
N THR A 196 0.79 0.16 17.45
CA THR A 196 2.18 -0.23 17.65
C THR A 196 2.54 -1.45 16.80
N VAL A 197 3.85 -1.73 16.69
CA VAL A 197 4.33 -2.98 16.07
C VAL A 197 3.77 -4.18 16.84
N GLY A 198 3.72 -4.12 18.18
CA GLY A 198 3.11 -5.16 19.02
C GLY A 198 1.63 -5.38 18.73
N ASP A 199 0.86 -4.29 18.47
CA ASP A 199 -0.54 -4.40 18.07
C ASP A 199 -0.70 -5.16 16.75
N ALA A 200 0.28 -5.10 15.85
CA ALA A 200 0.20 -5.77 14.55
C ALA A 200 0.55 -7.26 14.62
N ILE A 201 1.63 -7.60 15.34
CA ILE A 201 2.26 -8.93 15.25
C ILE A 201 2.25 -9.74 16.55
N GLY A 202 1.64 -9.21 17.61
CA GLY A 202 1.71 -9.81 18.95
C GLY A 202 1.06 -11.20 19.07
N ASP A 203 0.25 -11.60 18.12
CA ASP A 203 -0.39 -12.92 18.04
C ASP A 203 0.30 -13.89 17.07
N LEU A 204 1.42 -13.50 16.48
CA LEU A 204 2.19 -14.32 15.54
C LEU A 204 3.33 -15.04 16.28
N ASP A 205 2.99 -15.98 17.16
CA ASP A 205 3.96 -16.68 18.00
C ASP A 205 4.61 -17.88 17.30
N HIS A 206 3.84 -18.64 16.54
CA HIS A 206 4.30 -19.82 15.83
C HIS A 206 4.86 -19.47 14.46
N MET A 207 6.07 -19.96 14.19
CA MET A 207 6.76 -19.72 12.92
C MET A 207 6.67 -20.93 11.99
N GLY A 208 6.32 -20.66 10.73
CA GLY A 208 6.23 -21.69 9.70
C GLY A 208 5.88 -21.10 8.33
N GLU A 209 6.05 -21.87 7.26
CA GLU A 209 5.48 -21.50 5.95
C GLU A 209 3.96 -21.66 5.96
N TRP A 210 3.48 -22.67 6.70
CA TRP A 210 2.09 -22.94 7.02
C TRP A 210 2.02 -23.32 8.49
N THR A 211 1.40 -22.52 9.31
CA THR A 211 1.28 -22.78 10.75
C THR A 211 -0.04 -22.25 11.29
N GLU A 212 -0.51 -22.80 12.39
CA GLU A 212 -1.65 -22.27 13.11
C GLU A 212 -1.25 -21.01 13.89
N TYR A 213 -2.24 -20.19 14.25
CA TYR A 213 -1.99 -19.10 15.19
C TYR A 213 -1.63 -19.67 16.56
N GLY A 214 -0.55 -19.14 17.15
CA GLY A 214 -0.06 -19.59 18.45
C GLY A 214 -0.89 -19.07 19.63
N SER A 215 -1.62 -17.98 19.43
CA SER A 215 -2.45 -17.34 20.46
C SER A 215 -3.67 -16.69 19.85
N GLU A 216 -4.63 -16.34 20.69
CA GLU A 216 -5.81 -15.57 20.30
C GLU A 216 -5.44 -14.15 19.89
N ALA A 217 -6.31 -13.52 19.09
CA ALA A 217 -6.14 -12.12 18.71
C ALA A 217 -6.24 -11.22 19.96
N GLN A 218 -5.20 -10.45 20.21
CA GLN A 218 -5.07 -9.60 21.40
C GLN A 218 -5.80 -8.25 21.26
N ASN A 219 -6.19 -7.89 20.05
CA ASN A 219 -6.86 -6.63 19.76
C ASN A 219 -7.69 -6.71 18.47
N VAL A 220 -8.51 -5.68 18.23
CA VAL A 220 -9.40 -5.60 17.06
C VAL A 220 -8.61 -5.58 15.73
N TYR A 221 -7.41 -5.01 15.71
CA TYR A 221 -6.59 -4.96 14.51
C TYR A 221 -6.15 -6.35 14.06
N GLN A 222 -5.61 -7.15 15.00
CA GLN A 222 -5.23 -8.53 14.75
C GLN A 222 -6.45 -9.36 14.33
N LYS A 223 -7.57 -9.25 15.07
CA LYS A 223 -8.81 -9.96 14.74
C LYS A 223 -9.26 -9.65 13.30
N ARG A 224 -9.22 -8.41 12.90
CA ARG A 224 -9.63 -7.99 11.55
C ARG A 224 -8.75 -8.57 10.44
N LEU A 225 -7.44 -8.71 10.70
CA LEU A 225 -6.48 -9.16 9.69
C LEU A 225 -6.32 -10.68 9.63
N ARG A 226 -6.73 -11.41 10.67
CA ARG A 226 -6.63 -12.87 10.71
C ARG A 226 -7.43 -13.53 9.58
N ASN A 227 -6.91 -14.66 9.12
CA ASN A 227 -7.65 -15.58 8.28
C ASN A 227 -8.48 -16.55 9.14
N GLU A 228 -9.61 -16.09 9.64
CA GLU A 228 -10.49 -16.89 10.51
C GLU A 228 -11.02 -18.14 9.81
N LYS A 229 -11.15 -18.12 8.48
CA LYS A 229 -11.66 -19.28 7.70
C LYS A 229 -10.70 -20.45 7.70
N SER A 230 -9.40 -20.20 7.55
CA SER A 230 -8.39 -21.27 7.53
C SER A 230 -7.78 -21.55 8.88
N GLY A 231 -7.81 -20.58 9.81
CA GLY A 231 -7.07 -20.67 11.07
C GLY A 231 -5.55 -20.71 10.92
N MET A 232 -5.05 -20.47 9.69
CA MET A 232 -3.65 -20.66 9.33
C MET A 232 -2.95 -19.36 8.99
N VAL A 233 -1.69 -19.31 9.37
CA VAL A 233 -0.72 -18.26 9.00
C VAL A 233 0.23 -18.80 7.95
N THR A 234 0.47 -18.03 6.91
CA THR A 234 1.42 -18.39 5.84
C THR A 234 2.56 -17.39 5.77
N TRP A 235 3.68 -17.79 5.19
CA TRP A 235 4.85 -16.92 4.97
C TRP A 235 5.44 -16.33 6.26
N HIS A 236 5.31 -17.03 7.37
CA HIS A 236 5.84 -16.61 8.67
C HIS A 236 7.16 -17.32 9.02
N LEU A 237 8.08 -17.38 8.05
CA LEU A 237 9.46 -17.85 8.23
C LEU A 237 10.46 -16.72 7.97
N PRO A 238 11.42 -16.48 8.87
CA PRO A 238 12.46 -15.49 8.67
C PRO A 238 13.40 -15.93 7.54
N SER A 239 14.06 -14.97 6.94
CA SER A 239 15.16 -15.23 6.02
C SER A 239 16.37 -15.76 6.77
N ASN A 240 17.11 -16.67 6.13
CA ASN A 240 18.37 -17.17 6.67
C ASN A 240 19.36 -16.02 6.87
N MET A 241 20.04 -16.04 7.99
CA MET A 241 20.96 -14.99 8.40
C MET A 241 22.30 -15.58 8.85
N ARG A 242 23.39 -14.92 8.47
CA ARG A 242 24.73 -15.31 8.90
C ARG A 242 24.90 -15.09 10.40
N GLU A 243 25.59 -15.97 11.11
CA GLU A 243 25.86 -15.82 12.54
C GLU A 243 26.56 -14.50 12.90
N THR A 244 27.44 -14.02 12.03
CA THR A 244 28.09 -12.71 12.22
C THR A 244 27.08 -11.55 12.20
N THR A 245 26.04 -11.63 11.39
CA THR A 245 24.95 -10.65 11.36
C THR A 245 24.08 -10.78 12.60
N LYS A 246 23.73 -12.00 13.00
CA LYS A 246 22.95 -12.29 14.21
C LYS A 246 23.61 -11.72 15.47
N LYS A 247 24.92 -11.93 15.63
CA LYS A 247 25.71 -11.33 16.73
C LYS A 247 25.69 -9.79 16.70
N LYS A 248 25.67 -9.16 15.51
CA LYS A 248 25.59 -7.71 15.42
C LYS A 248 24.23 -7.16 15.84
N ILE A 249 23.15 -7.83 15.45
CA ILE A 249 21.80 -7.35 15.76
C ILE A 249 21.39 -7.66 17.20
N SER A 250 21.93 -8.72 17.84
CA SER A 250 21.59 -9.08 19.22
C SER A 250 21.97 -8.00 20.26
N SER A 251 22.95 -7.17 19.93
CA SER A 251 23.37 -6.05 20.79
C SER A 251 22.54 -4.77 20.63
N ILE A 252 21.63 -4.72 19.63
CA ILE A 252 20.84 -3.52 19.33
C ILE A 252 19.59 -3.51 20.21
N GLN A 253 19.42 -2.45 21.00
CA GLN A 253 18.22 -2.26 21.83
C GLN A 253 17.00 -1.88 20.97
N GLN A 254 15.80 -2.14 21.48
CA GLN A 254 14.53 -1.74 20.82
C GLN A 254 14.51 -0.23 20.58
N GLY A 255 14.04 0.16 19.38
CA GLY A 255 13.97 1.55 18.97
C GLY A 255 15.31 2.21 18.63
N SER A 256 16.41 1.44 18.68
CA SER A 256 17.76 1.90 18.39
C SER A 256 18.29 1.39 17.06
N ASN A 257 19.34 2.04 16.60
CA ASN A 257 20.19 1.56 15.52
C ASN A 257 21.60 1.26 16.06
N ASN A 258 22.39 0.53 15.28
CA ASN A 258 23.79 0.34 15.63
C ASN A 258 24.67 1.44 14.98
N ASP A 259 24.20 2.68 14.94
CA ASP A 259 25.03 3.83 14.56
C ASP A 259 26.14 4.02 15.60
N THR A 260 27.01 3.04 15.64
CA THR A 260 28.22 3.16 16.43
C THR A 260 29.11 4.16 15.70
N LYS A 261 29.52 5.21 16.41
CA LYS A 261 30.59 6.16 16.04
C LYS A 261 31.90 5.47 15.61
N ILE A 262 31.91 4.14 15.52
CA ILE A 262 33.06 3.26 15.27
C ILE A 262 33.21 2.89 13.78
N ALA A 263 32.15 2.98 12.98
CA ALA A 263 32.27 2.67 11.56
C ALA A 263 32.51 3.95 10.74
N LYS A 264 33.74 4.19 10.35
CA LYS A 264 34.12 5.11 9.24
C LYS A 264 33.50 4.71 7.87
N SER A 265 32.58 3.77 7.88
CA SER A 265 31.84 3.25 6.73
C SER A 265 30.50 4.00 6.58
N ARG A 266 30.20 4.48 5.37
CA ARG A 266 28.93 5.11 4.99
C ARG A 266 27.72 4.16 5.01
N THR A 267 27.81 2.98 5.63
CA THR A 267 26.71 2.02 5.75
C THR A 267 25.85 2.43 6.93
N LYS A 268 24.60 2.82 6.67
CA LYS A 268 23.57 3.01 7.69
C LYS A 268 23.43 1.74 8.53
N GLY A 269 23.34 1.88 9.86
CA GLY A 269 23.27 0.75 10.78
C GLY A 269 21.94 -0.02 10.68
N TYR A 270 21.90 -1.22 11.26
CA TYR A 270 20.67 -1.98 11.43
C TYR A 270 19.74 -1.26 12.41
N ASN A 271 18.43 -1.20 12.09
CA ASN A 271 17.43 -0.59 12.95
C ASN A 271 16.52 -1.68 13.53
N ARG A 272 16.45 -1.74 14.87
CA ARG A 272 15.50 -2.59 15.57
C ARG A 272 14.23 -1.79 15.85
N ALA A 273 13.09 -2.31 15.43
CA ALA A 273 11.80 -1.73 15.74
C ALA A 273 11.56 -1.69 17.26
N LYS A 274 10.60 -0.87 17.69
CA LYS A 274 10.15 -0.82 19.07
C LYS A 274 8.80 -1.50 19.18
N TRP A 275 8.60 -2.33 20.22
CA TRP A 275 7.39 -3.12 20.37
C TRP A 275 6.14 -2.26 20.63
N ASP A 276 6.29 -1.27 21.50
CA ASP A 276 5.23 -0.39 21.98
C ASP A 276 5.17 0.96 21.25
N ASP A 277 5.70 1.00 20.03
CA ASP A 277 5.68 2.19 19.17
C ASP A 277 5.29 1.84 17.74
N ILE A 278 4.91 2.86 16.96
CA ILE A 278 4.63 2.72 15.53
C ILE A 278 5.91 2.33 14.78
N CYS A 279 5.80 1.55 13.74
CA CYS A 279 6.91 1.32 12.80
C CYS A 279 7.22 2.63 12.07
N ARG A 280 8.45 3.11 12.19
CA ARG A 280 8.86 4.42 11.65
C ARG A 280 8.93 4.45 10.15
N CYS A 281 9.47 3.38 9.57
CA CYS A 281 9.62 3.18 8.14
C CYS A 281 9.96 1.71 7.90
N MET A 282 9.45 1.14 6.82
CA MET A 282 9.77 -0.21 6.39
C MET A 282 10.07 -0.20 4.90
N ASP A 283 11.32 -0.50 4.52
CA ASP A 283 11.74 -0.54 3.11
C ASP A 283 11.44 -1.89 2.46
N VAL A 284 11.62 -2.00 1.15
CA VAL A 284 11.41 -3.24 0.38
C VAL A 284 12.33 -4.40 0.77
N GLN A 285 13.25 -4.21 1.70
CA GLN A 285 14.18 -5.23 2.20
C GLN A 285 13.93 -5.58 3.67
N PHE A 286 12.78 -5.21 4.22
CA PHE A 286 12.44 -5.44 5.63
C PHE A 286 12.59 -6.91 6.08
N TYR A 287 12.47 -7.86 5.17
CA TYR A 287 12.62 -9.29 5.41
C TYR A 287 14.10 -9.75 5.45
N LEU A 288 15.03 -8.84 5.26
CA LEU A 288 16.47 -9.07 5.40
C LEU A 288 16.99 -8.24 6.57
N ALA A 289 17.95 -8.77 7.31
CA ALA A 289 18.75 -7.94 8.19
C ALA A 289 19.61 -7.01 7.31
N SER A 290 19.06 -5.86 6.98
CA SER A 290 19.64 -4.90 6.05
C SER A 290 20.13 -3.68 6.82
N SER A 291 21.27 -3.14 6.41
CA SER A 291 21.79 -1.87 6.90
C SER A 291 21.21 -0.65 6.17
N LYS A 292 20.17 -0.85 5.36
CA LYS A 292 19.47 0.23 4.67
C LYS A 292 18.48 0.95 5.59
N GLN A 293 17.75 1.90 5.05
CA GLN A 293 16.81 2.71 5.81
C GLN A 293 15.62 1.89 6.30
N GLY A 294 15.13 2.19 7.50
CA GLY A 294 13.90 1.64 8.04
C GLY A 294 14.08 0.56 9.10
N ASP A 295 12.99 0.29 9.79
CA ASP A 295 12.92 -0.76 10.80
C ASP A 295 12.85 -2.12 10.10
N SER A 296 13.89 -2.92 10.24
CA SER A 296 13.99 -4.24 9.59
C SER A 296 14.20 -5.38 10.58
N ILE A 297 14.59 -5.08 11.82
CA ILE A 297 14.81 -6.06 12.86
C ILE A 297 13.60 -6.13 13.77
N HIS A 298 13.13 -7.37 14.02
CA HIS A 298 12.04 -7.65 14.95
C HIS A 298 12.34 -7.08 16.34
N PRO A 299 11.36 -6.44 17.03
CA PRO A 299 11.62 -5.78 18.30
C PRO A 299 12.24 -6.67 19.37
N ILE A 300 11.78 -7.92 19.48
CA ILE A 300 12.15 -8.84 20.57
C ILE A 300 13.11 -9.95 20.09
N LYS A 301 12.95 -10.42 18.85
CA LYS A 301 13.72 -11.55 18.31
C LYS A 301 14.94 -11.05 17.52
N ASP A 302 16.06 -11.78 17.60
CA ASP A 302 17.30 -11.44 16.87
C ASP A 302 17.24 -11.91 15.41
N ARG A 303 16.28 -11.40 14.68
CA ARG A 303 16.02 -11.70 13.28
C ARG A 303 15.32 -10.54 12.56
N PRO A 304 15.35 -10.50 11.22
CA PRO A 304 14.49 -9.57 10.47
C PRO A 304 13.01 -9.95 10.63
N PHE A 305 12.15 -9.06 10.19
CA PHE A 305 10.73 -9.38 10.04
C PHE A 305 10.51 -10.47 9.00
N THR A 306 9.49 -11.28 9.21
CA THR A 306 9.01 -12.22 8.19
C THR A 306 8.14 -11.48 7.15
N ILE A 307 7.84 -12.12 6.03
CA ILE A 307 6.91 -11.57 5.04
C ILE A 307 5.53 -11.35 5.69
N ARG A 308 5.04 -12.27 6.51
CA ARG A 308 3.75 -12.14 7.20
C ARG A 308 3.73 -10.97 8.19
N GLU A 309 4.77 -10.81 8.99
CA GLU A 309 4.88 -9.66 9.89
C GLU A 309 4.90 -8.34 9.10
N GLY A 310 5.61 -8.30 7.98
CA GLY A 310 5.58 -7.16 7.07
C GLY A 310 4.18 -6.88 6.54
N CYS A 311 3.43 -7.90 6.09
CA CYS A 311 2.03 -7.75 5.69
C CYS A 311 1.19 -7.12 6.81
N ARG A 312 1.28 -7.64 8.04
CA ARG A 312 0.53 -7.14 9.19
C ARG A 312 0.86 -5.68 9.52
N ILE A 313 2.14 -5.31 9.48
CA ILE A 313 2.58 -3.92 9.72
C ILE A 313 2.06 -2.97 8.61
N HIS A 314 1.92 -3.45 7.37
CA HIS A 314 1.32 -2.71 6.26
C HIS A 314 -0.22 -2.78 6.20
N GLY A 315 -0.87 -3.39 7.20
CA GLY A 315 -2.33 -3.49 7.24
C GLY A 315 -2.93 -4.47 6.24
N LEU A 316 -2.13 -5.41 5.73
CA LEU A 316 -2.57 -6.40 4.76
C LEU A 316 -3.09 -7.66 5.48
N PRO A 317 -4.22 -8.24 5.02
CA PRO A 317 -4.86 -9.37 5.69
C PRO A 317 -4.07 -10.67 5.52
N ASP A 318 -4.24 -11.62 6.45
CA ASP A 318 -3.57 -12.92 6.42
C ASP A 318 -4.09 -13.85 5.32
N GLN A 319 -5.26 -13.55 4.76
CA GLN A 319 -5.74 -14.19 3.53
C GLN A 319 -4.82 -13.92 2.34
N LEU A 320 -4.14 -12.77 2.33
CA LEU A 320 -3.16 -12.46 1.29
C LEU A 320 -2.05 -13.51 1.32
N SER A 321 -1.99 -14.32 0.29
CA SER A 321 -1.05 -15.41 0.15
C SER A 321 -0.27 -15.26 -1.15
N PHE A 322 0.85 -15.94 -1.27
CA PHE A 322 1.75 -15.81 -2.42
C PHE A 322 2.13 -17.18 -2.95
N ASP A 323 2.38 -17.29 -4.25
CA ASP A 323 2.95 -18.50 -4.83
C ASP A 323 4.34 -18.74 -4.23
N LEU A 324 4.60 -19.97 -3.79
CA LEU A 324 5.88 -20.39 -3.18
C LEU A 324 7.08 -20.16 -4.13
N LYS A 325 6.83 -20.08 -5.43
CA LYS A 325 7.87 -19.80 -6.44
C LYS A 325 8.18 -18.32 -6.57
N THR A 326 7.33 -17.43 -6.04
CA THR A 326 7.55 -15.98 -6.13
C THR A 326 8.71 -15.56 -5.24
N PRO A 327 9.74 -14.89 -5.78
CA PRO A 327 10.87 -14.42 -4.99
C PRO A 327 10.41 -13.46 -3.89
N ARG A 328 10.90 -13.65 -2.66
CA ARG A 328 10.60 -12.77 -1.51
C ARG A 328 10.83 -11.27 -1.80
N LYS A 329 11.82 -10.96 -2.64
CA LYS A 329 12.08 -9.57 -3.08
C LYS A 329 10.90 -8.97 -3.82
N ASN A 330 10.27 -9.74 -4.72
CA ASN A 330 9.13 -9.28 -5.50
C ASN A 330 7.90 -9.13 -4.60
N ILE A 331 7.66 -10.10 -3.72
CA ILE A 331 6.60 -10.03 -2.70
C ILE A 331 6.75 -8.77 -1.84
N ALA A 332 7.94 -8.54 -1.30
CA ALA A 332 8.19 -7.38 -0.44
C ALA A 332 8.04 -6.04 -1.18
N LYS A 333 8.42 -5.98 -2.47
CA LYS A 333 8.18 -4.80 -3.32
C LYS A 333 6.68 -4.56 -3.51
N MET A 334 5.91 -5.62 -3.79
CA MET A 334 4.47 -5.52 -3.95
C MET A 334 3.75 -5.11 -2.65
N ILE A 335 4.16 -5.67 -1.49
CA ILE A 335 3.67 -5.25 -0.17
C ILE A 335 3.95 -3.75 0.04
N HIS A 336 5.19 -3.33 -0.25
CA HIS A 336 5.58 -1.93 -0.10
C HIS A 336 4.77 -0.98 -0.99
N ASN A 337 4.35 -1.38 -2.17
CA ASN A 337 3.61 -0.54 -3.13
C ASN A 337 2.07 -0.67 -2.98
N SER A 338 1.59 -1.45 -2.03
CA SER A 338 0.15 -1.70 -1.85
C SER A 338 -0.38 -0.94 -0.63
N PRO A 339 -1.32 0.01 -0.79
CA PRO A 339 -1.99 0.60 0.36
C PRO A 339 -2.81 -0.45 1.13
N ALA A 340 -3.04 -0.23 2.41
CA ALA A 340 -3.90 -1.11 3.19
C ALA A 340 -5.33 -1.12 2.62
N PRO A 341 -6.04 -2.27 2.59
CA PRO A 341 -7.45 -2.32 2.19
C PRO A 341 -8.34 -1.34 2.96
N ALA A 342 -7.99 -1.00 4.20
CA ALA A 342 -8.67 0.01 5.00
C ALA A 342 -8.70 1.40 4.34
N ILE A 343 -7.71 1.73 3.52
CA ILE A 343 -7.72 2.98 2.73
C ILE A 343 -8.73 2.85 1.57
N GLY A 344 -8.83 1.68 0.94
CA GLY A 344 -9.88 1.41 -0.04
C GLY A 344 -11.28 1.57 0.55
N GLU A 345 -11.51 1.06 1.75
CA GLU A 345 -12.78 1.25 2.48
C GLU A 345 -13.06 2.73 2.77
N LEU A 346 -12.03 3.49 3.20
CA LEU A 346 -12.14 4.93 3.42
C LEU A 346 -12.59 5.66 2.15
N LEU A 347 -11.96 5.35 1.01
CA LEU A 347 -12.31 5.95 -0.29
C LEU A 347 -13.69 5.50 -0.77
N ALA A 348 -14.07 4.24 -0.54
CA ALA A 348 -15.40 3.74 -0.85
C ALA A 348 -16.49 4.52 -0.06
N LEU A 349 -16.29 4.75 1.24
CA LEU A 349 -17.15 5.61 2.05
C LEU A 349 -17.20 7.03 1.50
N SER A 350 -16.07 7.57 1.07
CA SER A 350 -15.98 8.92 0.50
C SER A 350 -16.76 9.04 -0.81
N LEU A 351 -16.82 7.97 -1.60
CA LEU A 351 -17.64 7.86 -2.81
C LEU A 351 -19.08 7.37 -2.54
N ARG A 352 -19.47 7.32 -1.26
CA ARG A 352 -20.83 6.98 -0.80
C ARG A 352 -21.28 5.55 -1.15
N CYS A 353 -20.35 4.60 -1.18
CA CYS A 353 -20.70 3.19 -1.21
C CYS A 353 -21.45 2.81 0.09
N LYS A 354 -22.39 1.87 -0.01
CA LYS A 354 -23.17 1.39 1.15
C LYS A 354 -22.62 0.04 1.61
N PHE A 355 -22.53 -0.14 2.93
CA PHE A 355 -22.18 -1.44 3.54
C PHE A 355 -23.23 -2.51 3.26
#